data_ee8417c0882d912c44bf74da8607350e
#
_entry.id   ee8417c0882d912c44bf74da8607350e
#
_cell.length_a   1.000
_cell.length_b   1.000
_cell.length_c   1.000
_cell.angle_alpha   90.00
_cell.angle_beta   90.00
_cell.angle_gamma   90.00
#
_symmetry.space_group_name_H-M   'P 1'
#
loop_
_entity.id
_entity.type
_entity.pdbx_description
1 polymer ?
#
loop_
_entity_poly.entity_id
_entity_poly.type
_entity_poly.pdbx_seq_one_letter_code
_entity_poly.pdbx_strand_id
1 'polypeptide(L)'
;VLSETAFTQYKDGRYNSLDMGYITMAVLRFFIEENNFNERDITYPQCEAFIKELLIRDFDIEIEDEDMADLILYIFDKIRNDGKAFEFIFYDPGKKQKKTGRVRLIDSRITDRKVLYYITADGIEFYLDTKEIKDESKINVEQVLLEKMITGENFKGGIEVVKRINSEVNRLVREKDDIVDLLSYDVFAGAEAYEKYMKTVGKWFSEEQKLFAKNKALVDKAVAKAN
;
A
#
# COMPACT_ATOMS: atom_id res chain seq x y z
N VAL A 1 1.77 8.93 14.30
CA VAL A 1 1.47 9.86 13.22
C VAL A 1 -0.03 9.87 12.91
N LEU A 2 -0.65 8.70 12.84
CA LEU A 2 -2.10 8.52 12.66
C LEU A 2 -2.68 8.07 14.00
N SER A 3 -2.76 9.02 14.95
CA SER A 3 -3.13 8.70 16.33
C SER A 3 -4.65 8.55 16.49
N GLU A 4 -5.07 7.78 17.48
CA GLU A 4 -6.44 7.69 17.97
C GLU A 4 -7.06 9.08 18.27
N THR A 5 -6.23 10.10 18.43
CA THR A 5 -6.63 11.49 18.71
C THR A 5 -6.86 12.34 17.44
N ALA A 6 -6.80 11.77 16.24
CA ALA A 6 -6.91 12.55 15.00
C ALA A 6 -8.19 13.39 14.91
N PHE A 7 -9.30 12.88 15.42
CA PHE A 7 -10.60 13.56 15.40
C PHE A 7 -10.98 14.28 16.71
N THR A 8 -10.17 14.20 17.76
CA THR A 8 -10.51 14.72 19.09
C THR A 8 -10.76 16.22 19.10
N GLN A 9 -10.05 16.96 18.25
CA GLN A 9 -10.19 18.42 18.15
C GLN A 9 -11.00 18.85 16.92
N TYR A 10 -11.38 17.92 16.06
CA TYR A 10 -12.14 18.23 14.86
C TYR A 10 -13.64 18.27 15.19
N LYS A 11 -14.28 19.42 14.91
CA LYS A 11 -15.72 19.66 15.19
C LYS A 11 -16.14 19.15 16.59
N ASP A 12 -15.36 19.53 17.63
CA ASP A 12 -15.59 19.18 19.05
C ASP A 12 -15.66 17.67 19.32
N GLY A 13 -14.91 16.86 18.58
CA GLY A 13 -14.84 15.42 18.76
C GLY A 13 -16.06 14.65 18.24
N ARG A 14 -16.91 15.26 17.45
CA ARG A 14 -18.11 14.63 16.87
C ARG A 14 -17.79 13.32 16.14
N TYR A 15 -16.60 13.21 15.56
CA TYR A 15 -16.15 12.09 14.74
C TYR A 15 -15.11 11.19 15.45
N ASN A 16 -15.05 11.20 16.77
CA ASN A 16 -14.09 10.39 17.53
C ASN A 16 -14.26 8.87 17.36
N SER A 17 -15.42 8.42 16.87
CA SER A 17 -15.67 7.00 16.55
C SER A 17 -14.97 6.54 15.26
N LEU A 18 -14.47 7.47 14.45
CA LEU A 18 -13.75 7.12 13.22
C LEU A 18 -12.33 6.63 13.51
N ASP A 19 -11.98 5.50 12.96
CA ASP A 19 -10.62 4.96 13.01
C ASP A 19 -9.77 5.52 11.86
N MET A 20 -8.93 6.52 12.19
CA MET A 20 -8.04 7.14 11.21
C MET A 20 -7.00 6.15 10.66
N GLY A 21 -6.58 5.18 11.44
CA GLY A 21 -5.66 4.13 11.00
C GLY A 21 -6.29 3.27 9.90
N TYR A 22 -7.49 2.75 10.15
CA TYR A 22 -8.27 1.99 9.17
C TYR A 22 -8.52 2.79 7.89
N ILE A 23 -9.01 4.03 8.02
CA ILE A 23 -9.29 4.92 6.88
C ILE A 23 -8.02 5.14 6.06
N THR A 24 -6.89 5.41 6.72
CA THR A 24 -5.60 5.58 6.03
C THR A 24 -5.20 4.34 5.25
N MET A 25 -5.30 3.17 5.85
CA MET A 25 -4.94 1.91 5.17
C MET A 25 -5.85 1.64 3.97
N ALA A 26 -7.15 1.91 4.09
CA ALA A 26 -8.09 1.79 2.98
C ALA A 26 -7.77 2.76 1.83
N VAL A 27 -7.45 4.02 2.16
CA VAL A 27 -7.05 5.03 1.17
C VAL A 27 -5.73 4.66 0.48
N LEU A 28 -4.72 4.22 1.23
CA LEU A 28 -3.45 3.78 0.63
C LEU A 28 -3.65 2.57 -0.30
N ARG A 29 -4.51 1.64 0.07
CA ARG A 29 -4.89 0.51 -0.77
C ARG A 29 -5.55 0.99 -2.07
N PHE A 30 -6.52 1.89 -1.99
CA PHE A 30 -7.15 2.49 -3.16
C PHE A 30 -6.12 3.12 -4.11
N PHE A 31 -5.14 3.85 -3.57
CA PHE A 31 -4.06 4.41 -4.38
C PHE A 31 -3.16 3.35 -5.01
N ILE A 32 -2.85 2.27 -4.30
CA ILE A 32 -2.09 1.14 -4.86
C ILE A 32 -2.84 0.51 -6.02
N GLU A 33 -4.13 0.23 -5.85
CA GLU A 33 -4.97 -0.39 -6.86
C GLU A 33 -5.12 0.49 -8.10
N GLU A 34 -5.51 1.75 -7.93
CA GLU A 34 -5.77 2.64 -9.06
C GLU A 34 -4.50 3.10 -9.77
N ASN A 35 -3.46 3.53 -9.06
CA ASN A 35 -2.26 4.05 -9.70
C ASN A 35 -1.38 2.96 -10.33
N ASN A 36 -1.33 1.77 -9.74
CA ASN A 36 -0.31 0.79 -10.12
C ASN A 36 -0.89 -0.44 -10.80
N PHE A 37 -2.04 -0.96 -10.36
CA PHE A 37 -2.66 -2.11 -11.01
C PHE A 37 -3.59 -1.69 -12.16
N ASN A 38 -4.37 -0.62 -11.96
CA ASN A 38 -5.26 -0.08 -12.98
C ASN A 38 -4.60 0.97 -13.88
N GLU A 39 -3.40 1.44 -13.52
CA GLU A 39 -2.63 2.46 -14.23
C GLU A 39 -3.43 3.75 -14.49
N ARG A 40 -4.29 4.14 -13.51
CA ARG A 40 -5.14 5.31 -13.61
C ARG A 40 -4.57 6.47 -12.80
N ASP A 41 -4.68 7.66 -13.37
CA ASP A 41 -4.42 8.90 -12.64
C ASP A 41 -5.56 9.20 -11.67
N ILE A 42 -5.23 9.60 -10.44
CA ILE A 42 -6.20 9.91 -9.39
C ILE A 42 -6.27 11.42 -9.20
N THR A 43 -7.46 11.96 -9.32
CA THR A 43 -7.79 13.36 -9.02
C THR A 43 -8.46 13.47 -7.65
N TYR A 44 -8.56 14.69 -7.09
CA TYR A 44 -9.27 14.89 -5.82
C TYR A 44 -10.72 14.39 -5.84
N PRO A 45 -11.56 14.65 -6.87
CA PRO A 45 -12.94 14.12 -6.90
C PRO A 45 -13.01 12.59 -6.82
N GLN A 46 -12.02 11.87 -7.34
CA GLN A 46 -11.99 10.40 -7.21
C GLN A 46 -11.62 9.96 -5.79
N CYS A 47 -10.69 10.67 -5.13
CA CYS A 47 -10.40 10.44 -3.71
C CYS A 47 -11.61 10.75 -2.83
N GLU A 48 -12.27 11.87 -3.10
CA GLU A 48 -13.47 12.30 -2.39
C GLU A 48 -14.59 11.25 -2.50
N ALA A 49 -14.88 10.79 -3.72
CA ALA A 49 -15.89 9.76 -3.96
C ALA A 49 -15.57 8.45 -3.21
N PHE A 50 -14.31 8.01 -3.24
CA PHE A 50 -13.86 6.82 -2.52
C PHE A 50 -14.00 6.97 -1.00
N ILE A 51 -13.54 8.09 -0.43
CA ILE A 51 -13.62 8.31 1.02
C ILE A 51 -15.08 8.45 1.46
N LYS A 52 -15.93 9.11 0.67
CA LYS A 52 -17.38 9.21 0.93
C LYS A 52 -18.01 7.82 1.02
N GLU A 53 -17.75 6.98 0.03
CA GLU A 53 -18.25 5.60 0.01
C GLU A 53 -17.76 4.79 1.22
N LEU A 54 -16.46 4.92 1.56
CA LEU A 54 -15.86 4.27 2.71
C LEU A 54 -16.54 4.67 4.02
N LEU A 55 -16.77 5.97 4.25
CA LEU A 55 -17.40 6.50 5.45
C LEU A 55 -18.84 6.02 5.60
N ILE A 56 -19.61 5.98 4.52
CA ILE A 56 -20.99 5.50 4.53
C ILE A 56 -21.02 3.98 4.77
N ARG A 57 -20.21 3.22 4.03
CA ARG A 57 -20.21 1.75 4.08
C ARG A 57 -19.70 1.17 5.38
N ASP A 58 -18.59 1.71 5.91
CA ASP A 58 -17.84 1.09 7.00
C ASP A 58 -18.07 1.76 8.36
N PHE A 59 -18.60 2.97 8.37
CA PHE A 59 -18.84 3.75 9.60
C PHE A 59 -20.28 4.27 9.74
N ASP A 60 -21.16 3.94 8.81
CA ASP A 60 -22.58 4.37 8.80
C ASP A 60 -22.75 5.89 8.95
N ILE A 61 -21.83 6.67 8.33
CA ILE A 61 -21.88 8.13 8.41
C ILE A 61 -22.92 8.68 7.44
N GLU A 62 -24.01 9.21 8.01
CA GLU A 62 -25.08 9.91 7.30
C GLU A 62 -25.12 11.37 7.76
N ILE A 63 -24.58 12.28 6.94
CA ILE A 63 -24.53 13.73 7.21
C ILE A 63 -24.82 14.51 5.92
N GLU A 64 -25.13 15.80 6.05
CA GLU A 64 -25.34 16.68 4.90
C GLU A 64 -24.10 16.76 4.03
N ASP A 65 -24.30 16.99 2.72
CA ASP A 65 -23.20 16.94 1.73
C ASP A 65 -22.08 17.96 2.01
N GLU A 66 -22.40 19.14 2.55
CA GLU A 66 -21.40 20.15 2.92
C GLU A 66 -20.53 19.67 4.09
N ASP A 67 -21.12 19.13 5.14
CA ASP A 67 -20.40 18.54 6.28
C ASP A 67 -19.59 17.32 5.87
N MET A 68 -20.08 16.52 4.92
CA MET A 68 -19.37 15.37 4.34
C MET A 68 -18.13 15.82 3.58
N ALA A 69 -18.23 16.83 2.72
CA ALA A 69 -17.11 17.37 1.97
C ALA A 69 -16.00 17.91 2.88
N ASP A 70 -16.38 18.65 3.94
CA ASP A 70 -15.44 19.14 4.95
C ASP A 70 -14.72 17.99 5.70
N LEU A 71 -15.46 16.94 6.07
CA LEU A 71 -14.90 15.78 6.76
C LEU A 71 -13.90 15.03 5.85
N ILE A 72 -14.26 14.81 4.59
CA ILE A 72 -13.40 14.14 3.62
C ILE A 72 -12.14 14.94 3.37
N LEU A 73 -12.25 16.25 3.19
CA LEU A 73 -11.09 17.12 3.02
C LEU A 73 -10.16 17.05 4.24
N TYR A 74 -10.71 17.11 5.45
CA TYR A 74 -9.94 16.97 6.67
C TYR A 74 -9.18 15.63 6.74
N ILE A 75 -9.86 14.52 6.45
CA ILE A 75 -9.25 13.19 6.41
C ILE A 75 -8.11 13.15 5.39
N PHE A 76 -8.37 13.60 4.17
CA PHE A 76 -7.40 13.57 3.09
C PHE A 76 -6.15 14.42 3.39
N ASP A 77 -6.34 15.63 3.95
CA ASP A 77 -5.24 16.49 4.34
C ASP A 77 -4.43 15.90 5.51
N LYS A 78 -5.08 15.21 6.45
CA LYS A 78 -4.36 14.48 7.52
C LYS A 78 -3.51 13.34 6.98
N ILE A 79 -3.99 12.56 6.02
CA ILE A 79 -3.22 11.48 5.39
C ILE A 79 -2.01 12.04 4.64
N ARG A 80 -2.16 13.21 4.02
CA ARG A 80 -1.10 13.89 3.27
C ARG A 80 -0.24 14.83 4.12
N ASN A 81 -0.56 15.02 5.39
CA ASN A 81 0.06 16.00 6.26
C ASN A 81 0.10 17.42 5.62
N ASP A 82 -1.05 17.87 5.11
CA ASP A 82 -1.20 19.16 4.41
C ASP A 82 -0.20 19.33 3.25
N GLY A 83 0.15 18.24 2.58
CA GLY A 83 1.12 18.19 1.47
C GLY A 83 2.60 18.23 1.91
N LYS A 84 2.88 18.15 3.21
CA LYS A 84 4.23 18.09 3.77
C LYS A 84 4.64 16.66 4.08
N ALA A 85 5.94 16.40 4.17
CA ALA A 85 6.42 15.15 4.71
C ALA A 85 6.15 15.07 6.23
N PHE A 86 5.81 13.87 6.71
CA PHE A 86 5.85 13.56 8.13
C PHE A 86 7.31 13.51 8.59
N GLU A 87 7.63 14.16 9.68
CA GLU A 87 8.97 14.15 10.24
C GLU A 87 8.99 13.41 11.58
N PHE A 88 10.01 12.57 11.77
CA PHE A 88 10.24 11.87 13.02
C PHE A 88 11.74 11.82 13.32
N ILE A 89 12.06 11.88 14.62
CA ILE A 89 13.44 11.85 15.08
C ILE A 89 13.76 10.43 15.56
N PHE A 90 14.84 9.85 15.05
CA PHE A 90 15.36 8.57 15.48
C PHE A 90 16.88 8.65 15.76
N TYR A 91 17.37 7.71 16.56
CA TYR A 91 18.80 7.58 16.83
C TYR A 91 19.45 6.66 15.81
N ASP A 92 20.47 7.14 15.10
CA ASP A 92 21.28 6.34 14.17
C ASP A 92 22.50 5.78 14.93
N PRO A 93 22.53 4.48 15.25
CA PRO A 93 23.64 3.87 16.00
C PRO A 93 24.94 3.86 15.19
N GLY A 94 24.88 3.83 13.87
CA GLY A 94 26.08 3.85 13.02
C GLY A 94 26.80 5.19 13.02
N LYS A 95 26.04 6.28 13.13
CA LYS A 95 26.59 7.65 13.24
C LYS A 95 26.59 8.21 14.66
N LYS A 96 26.05 7.45 15.62
CA LYS A 96 25.93 7.84 17.03
C LYS A 96 25.27 9.22 17.24
N GLN A 97 24.27 9.55 16.43
CA GLN A 97 23.56 10.83 16.47
C GLN A 97 22.07 10.68 16.18
N LYS A 98 21.28 11.66 16.61
CA LYS A 98 19.87 11.76 16.20
C LYS A 98 19.79 12.24 14.75
N LYS A 99 18.88 11.64 14.01
CA LYS A 99 18.52 12.02 12.63
C LYS A 99 17.04 12.29 12.52
N THR A 100 16.68 13.12 11.55
CA THR A 100 15.30 13.34 11.15
C THR A 100 15.00 12.47 9.94
N GLY A 101 14.07 11.54 10.10
CA GLY A 101 13.44 10.82 8.99
C GLY A 101 12.29 11.64 8.43
N ARG A 102 12.03 11.51 7.15
CA ARG A 102 10.92 12.13 6.45
C ARG A 102 10.19 11.07 5.64
N VAL A 103 8.87 11.01 5.81
CA VAL A 103 8.00 10.06 5.10
C VAL A 103 6.86 10.86 4.47
N ARG A 104 6.57 10.57 3.21
CA ARG A 104 5.41 11.11 2.52
C ARG A 104 4.60 9.95 1.97
N LEU A 105 3.35 9.80 2.40
CA LEU A 105 2.50 8.67 1.99
C LEU A 105 1.93 8.87 0.59
N ILE A 106 1.35 10.05 0.35
CA ILE A 106 0.75 10.44 -0.92
C ILE A 106 1.39 11.75 -1.35
N ASP A 107 1.77 11.84 -2.61
CA ASP A 107 2.28 13.06 -3.22
C ASP A 107 1.39 13.49 -4.39
N SER A 108 1.68 14.64 -5.00
CA SER A 108 0.92 15.16 -6.12
C SER A 108 1.83 15.71 -7.21
N ARG A 109 1.35 15.67 -8.43
CA ARG A 109 1.97 16.30 -9.59
C ARG A 109 0.95 17.11 -10.36
N ILE A 110 1.40 18.11 -11.08
CA ILE A 110 0.54 18.90 -11.98
C ILE A 110 0.83 18.45 -13.40
N THR A 111 -0.20 17.97 -14.08
CA THR A 111 -0.14 17.57 -15.48
C THR A 111 -1.37 18.14 -16.19
N ASP A 112 -1.18 18.82 -17.32
CA ASP A 112 -2.27 19.43 -18.11
C ASP A 112 -3.23 20.30 -17.26
N ARG A 113 -2.70 21.10 -16.36
CA ARG A 113 -3.42 21.96 -15.40
C ARG A 113 -4.31 21.21 -14.40
N LYS A 114 -4.13 19.90 -14.27
CA LYS A 114 -4.81 19.07 -13.27
C LYS A 114 -3.83 18.64 -12.19
N VAL A 115 -4.29 18.61 -10.95
CA VAL A 115 -3.53 18.01 -9.84
C VAL A 115 -3.87 16.54 -9.80
N LEU A 116 -2.85 15.71 -9.96
CA LEU A 116 -2.94 14.26 -9.91
C LEU A 116 -2.22 13.78 -8.65
N TYR A 117 -2.83 12.89 -7.92
CA TYR A 117 -2.30 12.32 -6.69
C TYR A 117 -1.79 10.91 -6.93
N TYR A 118 -0.72 10.54 -6.23
CA TYR A 118 -0.14 9.21 -6.34
C TYR A 118 0.50 8.76 -5.01
N ILE A 119 0.49 7.44 -4.79
CA ILE A 119 1.18 6.86 -3.65
C ILE A 119 2.70 6.86 -3.88
N THR A 120 3.46 7.20 -2.85
CA THR A 120 4.93 7.18 -2.89
C THR A 120 5.48 5.79 -2.56
N ALA A 121 6.79 5.60 -2.72
CA ALA A 121 7.46 4.39 -2.24
C ALA A 121 7.33 4.23 -0.72
N ASP A 122 7.50 5.34 0.03
CA ASP A 122 7.31 5.36 1.48
C ASP A 122 5.88 4.97 1.89
N GLY A 123 4.87 5.43 1.12
CA GLY A 123 3.47 5.09 1.34
C GLY A 123 3.20 3.59 1.15
N ILE A 124 3.82 2.97 0.15
CA ILE A 124 3.73 1.53 -0.08
C ILE A 124 4.47 0.75 1.03
N GLU A 125 5.67 1.18 1.42
CA GLU A 125 6.39 0.56 2.54
C GLU A 125 5.58 0.65 3.83
N PHE A 126 5.03 1.83 4.15
CA PHE A 126 4.16 2.03 5.30
C PHE A 126 2.94 1.07 5.26
N TYR A 127 2.30 0.93 4.10
CA TYR A 127 1.19 0.01 3.91
C TYR A 127 1.60 -1.44 4.16
N LEU A 128 2.74 -1.89 3.61
CA LEU A 128 3.25 -3.25 3.78
C LEU A 128 3.65 -3.57 5.22
N ASP A 129 4.24 -2.60 5.92
CA ASP A 129 4.78 -2.78 7.28
C ASP A 129 3.69 -2.74 8.35
N THR A 130 2.58 -2.02 8.09
CA THR A 130 1.51 -1.82 9.08
C THR A 130 0.34 -2.76 8.90
N LYS A 131 0.21 -3.43 7.74
CA LYS A 131 -0.92 -4.30 7.45
C LYS A 131 -0.69 -5.70 8.00
N GLU A 132 -1.61 -6.18 8.82
CA GLU A 132 -1.81 -7.61 9.08
C GLU A 132 -2.49 -8.26 7.85
N ILE A 133 -1.72 -8.41 6.76
CA ILE A 133 -2.26 -8.93 5.50
C ILE A 133 -2.40 -10.43 5.61
N LYS A 134 -3.63 -10.91 5.70
CA LYS A 134 -3.91 -12.34 5.64
C LYS A 134 -4.17 -12.87 4.22
N ASP A 135 -4.65 -12.07 3.29
CA ASP A 135 -5.30 -12.61 2.09
C ASP A 135 -4.96 -11.97 0.73
N GLU A 136 -4.14 -10.94 0.66
CA GLU A 136 -3.78 -10.34 -0.64
C GLU A 136 -2.31 -10.49 -0.92
N SER A 137 -2.00 -10.73 -2.18
CA SER A 137 -0.65 -11.05 -2.57
C SER A 137 0.30 -9.90 -2.23
N LYS A 138 0.91 -10.02 -1.07
CA LYS A 138 1.99 -9.17 -0.59
C LYS A 138 3.04 -8.96 -1.68
N ILE A 139 3.27 -10.00 -2.49
CA ILE A 139 4.23 -10.00 -3.59
C ILE A 139 3.86 -8.99 -4.67
N ASN A 140 2.58 -8.86 -5.06
CA ASN A 140 2.19 -7.88 -6.08
C ASN A 140 2.48 -6.45 -5.62
N VAL A 141 2.19 -6.13 -4.36
CA VAL A 141 2.50 -4.82 -3.78
C VAL A 141 4.01 -4.60 -3.66
N GLU A 142 4.77 -5.63 -3.31
CA GLU A 142 6.24 -5.58 -3.29
C GLU A 142 6.82 -5.41 -4.70
N GLN A 143 6.22 -5.97 -5.72
CA GLN A 143 6.58 -5.74 -7.12
C GLN A 143 6.37 -4.28 -7.56
N VAL A 144 5.27 -3.67 -7.12
CA VAL A 144 5.01 -2.24 -7.35
C VAL A 144 6.04 -1.37 -6.62
N LEU A 145 6.39 -1.73 -5.39
CA LEU A 145 7.46 -1.06 -4.66
C LEU A 145 8.80 -1.18 -5.37
N LEU A 146 9.12 -2.37 -5.89
CA LEU A 146 10.35 -2.60 -6.67
C LEU A 146 10.41 -1.68 -7.89
N GLU A 147 9.32 -1.54 -8.64
CA GLU A 147 9.22 -0.61 -9.77
C GLU A 147 9.56 0.82 -9.35
N LYS A 148 8.98 1.30 -8.24
CA LYS A 148 9.24 2.65 -7.73
C LYS A 148 10.69 2.83 -7.26
N MET A 149 11.28 1.81 -6.64
CA MET A 149 12.68 1.85 -6.22
C MET A 149 13.63 1.92 -7.42
N ILE A 150 13.38 1.13 -8.48
CA ILE A 150 14.19 1.16 -9.71
C ILE A 150 14.04 2.51 -10.41
N THR A 151 12.81 2.99 -10.58
CA THR A 151 12.52 4.26 -11.25
C THR A 151 13.11 5.46 -10.51
N GLY A 152 13.12 5.41 -9.17
CA GLY A 152 13.74 6.40 -8.29
C GLY A 152 15.26 6.23 -8.11
N GLU A 153 15.90 5.30 -8.85
CA GLU A 153 17.34 4.98 -8.77
C GLU A 153 17.79 4.55 -7.36
N ASN A 154 16.86 4.09 -6.51
CA ASN A 154 17.15 3.50 -5.20
C ASN A 154 17.44 2.00 -5.33
N PHE A 155 18.54 1.65 -5.96
CA PHE A 155 18.92 0.24 -6.21
C PHE A 155 19.15 -0.56 -4.92
N LYS A 156 19.65 0.10 -3.86
CA LYS A 156 19.83 -0.57 -2.56
C LYS A 156 18.48 -0.99 -1.96
N GLY A 157 17.49 -0.09 -1.95
CA GLY A 157 16.12 -0.41 -1.55
C GLY A 157 15.51 -1.50 -2.43
N GLY A 158 15.73 -1.43 -3.74
CA GLY A 158 15.28 -2.45 -4.69
C GLY A 158 15.80 -3.86 -4.37
N ILE A 159 17.08 -4.00 -3.99
CA ILE A 159 17.65 -5.30 -3.57
C ILE A 159 16.93 -5.87 -2.34
N GLU A 160 16.62 -5.03 -1.36
CA GLU A 160 15.90 -5.48 -0.17
C GLU A 160 14.46 -5.93 -0.50
N VAL A 161 13.80 -5.23 -1.42
CA VAL A 161 12.47 -5.63 -1.91
C VAL A 161 12.55 -6.99 -2.63
N VAL A 162 13.53 -7.21 -3.48
CA VAL A 162 13.73 -8.51 -4.15
C VAL A 162 13.95 -9.64 -3.14
N LYS A 163 14.70 -9.40 -2.08
CA LYS A 163 14.88 -10.40 -1.01
C LYS A 163 13.56 -10.74 -0.31
N ARG A 164 12.71 -9.74 -0.05
CA ARG A 164 11.37 -9.95 0.53
C ARG A 164 10.48 -10.77 -0.40
N ILE A 165 10.44 -10.42 -1.69
CA ILE A 165 9.70 -11.18 -2.71
C ILE A 165 10.17 -12.65 -2.73
N ASN A 166 11.48 -12.90 -2.78
CA ASN A 166 12.02 -14.26 -2.78
C ASN A 166 11.66 -15.03 -1.49
N SER A 167 11.67 -14.36 -0.33
CA SER A 167 11.26 -14.99 0.93
C SER A 167 9.80 -15.40 0.90
N GLU A 168 8.92 -14.58 0.34
CA GLU A 168 7.50 -14.86 0.24
C GLU A 168 7.21 -15.98 -0.77
N VAL A 169 7.88 -15.98 -1.92
CA VAL A 169 7.80 -17.09 -2.88
C VAL A 169 8.23 -18.42 -2.24
N ASN A 170 9.33 -18.42 -1.49
CA ASN A 170 9.80 -19.61 -0.77
C ASN A 170 8.82 -20.08 0.31
N ARG A 171 8.07 -19.15 0.93
CA ARG A 171 6.99 -19.49 1.86
C ARG A 171 5.85 -20.22 1.15
N LEU A 172 5.41 -19.69 0.00
CA LEU A 172 4.34 -20.31 -0.80
C LEU A 172 4.74 -21.70 -1.34
N VAL A 173 6.01 -21.87 -1.73
CA VAL A 173 6.52 -23.20 -2.15
C VAL A 173 6.44 -24.19 -1.00
N ARG A 174 6.85 -23.80 0.20
CA ARG A 174 6.75 -24.67 1.40
C ARG A 174 5.31 -25.01 1.74
N GLU A 175 4.41 -24.02 1.72
CA GLU A 175 2.98 -24.22 1.96
C GLU A 175 2.38 -25.25 0.96
N LYS A 176 2.78 -25.17 -0.31
CA LYS A 176 2.40 -26.18 -1.31
C LYS A 176 2.91 -27.58 -0.94
N ASP A 177 4.17 -27.69 -0.51
CA ASP A 177 4.77 -28.98 -0.13
C ASP A 177 4.07 -29.56 1.12
N ASP A 178 3.75 -28.74 2.12
CA ASP A 178 2.98 -29.13 3.31
C ASP A 178 1.58 -29.63 2.93
N ILE A 179 0.91 -29.03 1.93
CA ILE A 179 -0.40 -29.49 1.43
C ILE A 179 -0.28 -30.84 0.71
N VAL A 180 0.78 -31.03 -0.08
CA VAL A 180 1.05 -32.32 -0.75
C VAL A 180 1.27 -33.43 0.29
N ASP A 181 2.00 -33.12 1.33
CA ASP A 181 2.20 -34.06 2.45
C ASP A 181 0.87 -34.35 3.15
N LEU A 182 0.07 -33.32 3.45
CA LEU A 182 -1.26 -33.50 4.07
C LEU A 182 -2.17 -34.40 3.24
N LEU A 183 -2.18 -34.25 1.91
CA LEU A 183 -2.94 -35.14 1.00
C LEU A 183 -2.55 -36.59 1.14
N SER A 184 -1.34 -36.90 1.57
CA SER A 184 -0.86 -38.27 1.78
C SER A 184 -1.44 -38.94 3.03
N TYR A 185 -1.88 -38.15 4.03
CA TYR A 185 -2.45 -38.65 5.28
C TYR A 185 -3.95 -38.44 5.41
N ASP A 186 -4.44 -37.29 4.96
CA ASP A 186 -5.84 -36.91 5.01
C ASP A 186 -6.24 -36.21 3.71
N VAL A 187 -6.85 -37.00 2.81
CA VAL A 187 -7.27 -36.55 1.48
C VAL A 187 -8.32 -35.43 1.56
N PHE A 188 -9.22 -35.46 2.55
CA PHE A 188 -10.28 -34.45 2.66
C PHE A 188 -9.72 -33.12 3.15
N ALA A 189 -8.95 -33.12 4.24
CA ALA A 189 -8.31 -31.92 4.75
C ALA A 189 -7.30 -31.35 3.74
N GLY A 190 -6.54 -32.21 3.06
CA GLY A 190 -5.61 -31.82 2.01
C GLY A 190 -6.30 -31.21 0.79
N ALA A 191 -7.45 -31.73 0.38
CA ALA A 191 -8.21 -31.16 -0.74
C ALA A 191 -8.78 -29.77 -0.41
N GLU A 192 -9.28 -29.57 0.82
CA GLU A 192 -9.76 -28.26 1.29
C GLU A 192 -8.60 -27.24 1.35
N ALA A 193 -7.46 -27.63 1.91
CA ALA A 193 -6.27 -26.80 1.97
C ALA A 193 -5.76 -26.44 0.57
N TYR A 194 -5.76 -27.41 -0.36
CA TYR A 194 -5.36 -27.21 -1.75
C TYR A 194 -6.30 -26.23 -2.48
N GLU A 195 -7.61 -26.36 -2.30
CA GLU A 195 -8.58 -25.43 -2.90
C GLU A 195 -8.37 -24.00 -2.41
N LYS A 196 -8.14 -23.81 -1.10
CA LYS A 196 -7.83 -22.51 -0.51
C LYS A 196 -6.53 -21.93 -1.07
N TYR A 197 -5.48 -22.76 -1.14
CA TYR A 197 -4.18 -22.37 -1.72
C TYR A 197 -4.33 -21.94 -3.18
N MET A 198 -5.05 -22.73 -3.99
CA MET A 198 -5.26 -22.42 -5.41
C MET A 198 -6.08 -21.15 -5.64
N LYS A 199 -7.05 -20.84 -4.77
CA LYS A 199 -7.78 -19.55 -4.82
C LYS A 199 -6.85 -18.37 -4.55
N THR A 200 -5.92 -18.53 -3.63
CA THR A 200 -4.93 -17.49 -3.28
C THR A 200 -3.89 -17.32 -4.41
N VAL A 201 -3.28 -18.42 -4.85
CA VAL A 201 -2.20 -18.40 -5.85
C VAL A 201 -2.71 -18.10 -7.26
N GLY A 202 -3.92 -18.53 -7.60
CA GLY A 202 -4.48 -18.37 -8.95
C GLY A 202 -4.79 -16.91 -9.31
N LYS A 203 -5.28 -16.12 -8.35
CA LYS A 203 -5.47 -14.68 -8.54
C LYS A 203 -4.12 -13.94 -8.71
N TRP A 204 -3.16 -14.37 -7.93
CA TRP A 204 -1.84 -13.77 -7.87
C TRP A 204 -1.02 -14.02 -9.16
N PHE A 205 -1.03 -15.24 -9.69
CA PHE A 205 -0.14 -15.65 -10.77
C PHE A 205 -0.32 -14.86 -12.08
N SER A 206 -1.56 -14.47 -12.42
CA SER A 206 -1.85 -13.75 -13.66
C SER A 206 -1.39 -12.27 -13.61
N GLU A 207 -1.44 -11.65 -12.44
CA GLU A 207 -1.03 -10.26 -12.22
C GLU A 207 0.49 -10.16 -12.09
N GLU A 208 1.11 -11.12 -11.42
CA GLU A 208 2.54 -11.18 -11.22
C GLU A 208 3.33 -11.26 -12.52
N GLN A 209 2.89 -12.05 -13.48
CA GLN A 209 3.57 -12.17 -14.76
C GLN A 209 3.73 -10.81 -15.47
N LYS A 210 2.70 -9.95 -15.41
CA LYS A 210 2.74 -8.62 -16.00
C LYS A 210 3.73 -7.71 -15.26
N LEU A 211 3.65 -7.69 -13.93
CA LEU A 211 4.53 -6.87 -13.08
C LEU A 211 5.98 -7.32 -13.18
N PHE A 212 6.22 -8.62 -13.21
CA PHE A 212 7.56 -9.18 -13.39
C PHE A 212 8.18 -8.80 -14.74
N ALA A 213 7.43 -8.91 -15.83
CA ALA A 213 7.89 -8.52 -17.16
C ALA A 213 8.22 -7.01 -17.23
N LYS A 214 7.38 -6.17 -16.62
CA LYS A 214 7.58 -4.72 -16.50
C LYS A 214 8.86 -4.40 -15.70
N ASN A 215 9.03 -5.01 -14.54
CA ASN A 215 10.20 -4.81 -13.69
C ASN A 215 11.49 -5.28 -14.35
N LYS A 216 11.47 -6.43 -15.04
CA LYS A 216 12.60 -6.90 -15.82
C LYS A 216 13.02 -5.88 -16.88
N ALA A 217 12.07 -5.36 -17.65
CA ALA A 217 12.37 -4.36 -18.68
C ALA A 217 12.96 -3.06 -18.10
N LEU A 218 12.54 -2.66 -16.88
CA LEU A 218 13.11 -1.50 -16.17
C LEU A 218 14.55 -1.76 -15.71
N VAL A 219 14.82 -2.94 -15.17
CA VAL A 219 16.19 -3.34 -14.79
C VAL A 219 17.11 -3.36 -16.00
N ASP A 220 16.68 -3.97 -17.12
CA ASP A 220 17.45 -4.03 -18.35
C ASP A 220 17.79 -2.62 -18.88
N LYS A 221 16.82 -1.70 -18.82
CA LYS A 221 17.06 -0.28 -19.17
C LYS A 221 18.04 0.41 -18.23
N ALA A 222 17.94 0.15 -16.92
CA ALA A 222 18.84 0.74 -15.93
C ALA A 222 20.29 0.24 -16.14
N VAL A 223 20.47 -1.05 -16.39
CA VAL A 223 21.79 -1.65 -16.70
C VAL A 223 22.37 -1.07 -18.00
N ALA A 224 21.54 -0.92 -19.06
CA ALA A 224 21.99 -0.34 -20.32
C ALA A 224 22.41 1.15 -20.21
N LYS A 225 21.88 1.89 -19.23
CA LYS A 225 22.31 3.27 -18.95
C LYS A 225 23.61 3.37 -18.15
N ALA A 226 23.94 2.30 -17.40
CA ALA A 226 25.12 2.27 -16.54
C ALA A 226 26.38 1.78 -17.25
N ASN A 227 26.23 1.17 -18.43
CA ASN A 227 27.30 0.75 -19.35
C ASN A 227 27.52 1.78 -20.46
#